data_8719c16b4dbb87f0fe75df6d71cc9d87
#
_entry.id   8719c16b4dbb87f0fe75df6d71cc9d87
#
_cell.length_a   1.000
_cell.length_b   1.000
_cell.length_c   1.000
_cell.angle_alpha   90.00
_cell.angle_beta   90.00
_cell.angle_gamma   90.00
#
_symmetry.space_group_name_H-M   'P 1'
#
loop_
_entity.id
_entity.type
_entity.pdbx_description
1 polymer ?
#
loop_
_entity_poly.entity_id
_entity_poly.type
_entity_poly.pdbx_seq_one_letter_code
_entity_poly.pdbx_strand_id
1 'polypeptide(L)'
;MNNFKKIGMTALAASLVSTSVFAGELAVSGSAAINWENYSGKEQSSTKSFSMGNQITFSGSGELDNGMTVGVSFTIDEFDGANVASVANSGSVFDAHSVTVSSDALGTLVFHGEGGDSAQNAVGDTAAGNIWDNFDSAATVLKESGMSTNSMHYTLPSIIDGVTLSASYSPNKGQDEADTAMALVYTGVEGLTVSLGKGSSDGDAAGTASLSDANADTTSMKVSYAYGPVTVAYSDHEHDASKADGTNDQDATSFKLSYTVSDALSLSYAEEEIDSKASASNVDAEYSKVVASYTSGGMTVSANYQEADNIDFSTSDTQDKEYYGLSLSFAF
;
A
#
# COMPACT_ATOMS: atom_id res chain seq x y z
N MET A 1 30.64 -25.77 1.41
CA MET A 1 30.86 -24.32 1.69
C MET A 1 32.34 -24.13 2.02
N ASN A 2 33.03 -23.30 1.26
CA ASN A 2 34.45 -23.05 1.46
C ASN A 2 34.67 -22.32 2.79
N ASN A 3 35.74 -22.68 3.50
CA ASN A 3 36.10 -22.09 4.81
C ASN A 3 36.23 -20.56 4.77
N PHE A 4 36.57 -19.98 3.62
CA PHE A 4 36.63 -18.53 3.41
C PHE A 4 35.26 -17.83 3.50
N LYS A 5 34.17 -18.47 3.05
CA LYS A 5 32.81 -17.92 3.22
C LYS A 5 32.37 -17.92 4.69
N LYS A 6 32.76 -18.95 5.44
CA LYS A 6 32.46 -19.03 6.89
C LYS A 6 33.23 -17.96 7.68
N ILE A 7 34.50 -17.71 7.32
CA ILE A 7 35.33 -16.68 7.97
C ILE A 7 34.78 -15.28 7.66
N GLY A 8 34.36 -15.01 6.43
CA GLY A 8 33.76 -13.71 6.04
C GLY A 8 32.47 -13.41 6.77
N MET A 9 31.57 -14.38 6.86
CA MET A 9 30.31 -14.24 7.62
C MET A 9 30.54 -14.07 9.12
N THR A 10 31.50 -14.82 9.70
CA THR A 10 31.83 -14.69 11.12
C THR A 10 32.52 -13.36 11.44
N ALA A 11 33.38 -12.85 10.54
CA ALA A 11 34.03 -11.56 10.72
C ALA A 11 33.02 -10.39 10.60
N LEU A 12 32.07 -10.47 9.69
CA LEU A 12 31.01 -9.47 9.56
C LEU A 12 30.09 -9.49 10.80
N ALA A 13 29.67 -10.65 11.26
CA ALA A 13 28.87 -10.77 12.47
C ALA A 13 29.65 -10.28 13.72
N ALA A 14 30.94 -10.62 13.83
CA ALA A 14 31.78 -10.16 14.94
C ALA A 14 32.05 -8.64 14.90
N SER A 15 32.15 -8.02 13.71
CA SER A 15 32.32 -6.57 13.58
C SER A 15 31.07 -5.79 13.94
N LEU A 16 29.89 -6.37 13.71
CA LEU A 16 28.60 -5.79 14.12
C LEU A 16 28.36 -5.88 15.64
N VAL A 17 28.90 -6.91 16.31
CA VAL A 17 28.76 -7.08 17.76
C VAL A 17 29.79 -6.26 18.56
N SER A 18 30.85 -5.75 17.91
CA SER A 18 31.95 -5.04 18.61
C SER A 18 31.78 -3.52 18.72
N THR A 19 30.72 -2.96 18.18
CA THR A 19 30.45 -1.51 18.25
C THR A 19 29.47 -1.21 19.37
N SER A 20 30.01 -0.74 20.48
CA SER A 20 29.39 -0.01 21.60
C SER A 20 28.04 -0.56 22.16
N VAL A 21 27.88 -0.38 23.45
CA VAL A 21 26.77 -0.76 24.34
C VAL A 21 25.35 -0.28 23.87
N PHE A 22 25.27 0.42 22.74
CA PHE A 22 24.04 1.01 22.18
C PHE A 22 23.69 0.54 20.76
N ALA A 23 24.44 -0.38 20.16
CA ALA A 23 24.07 -0.95 18.87
C ALA A 23 22.93 -1.94 19.05
N GLY A 24 21.75 -1.55 18.63
CA GLY A 24 20.58 -2.41 18.59
C GLY A 24 20.78 -3.62 17.67
N GLU A 25 19.92 -4.59 17.82
CA GLU A 25 19.95 -5.82 17.04
C GLU A 25 19.66 -5.50 15.55
N LEU A 26 20.52 -6.00 14.66
CA LEU A 26 20.25 -5.97 13.22
C LEU A 26 19.28 -7.12 12.90
N ALA A 27 18.07 -6.76 12.45
CA ALA A 27 17.10 -7.71 11.96
C ALA A 27 17.15 -7.77 10.42
N VAL A 28 16.97 -8.97 9.89
CA VAL A 28 16.81 -9.23 8.46
C VAL A 28 15.53 -10.02 8.28
N SER A 29 14.63 -9.52 7.44
CA SER A 29 13.40 -10.20 7.07
C SER A 29 13.24 -10.17 5.56
N GLY A 30 12.40 -11.03 5.02
CA GLY A 30 12.17 -11.05 3.59
C GLY A 30 10.90 -11.78 3.21
N SER A 31 10.51 -11.59 1.95
CA SER A 31 9.41 -12.32 1.34
C SER A 31 9.75 -12.68 -0.09
N ALA A 32 9.09 -13.73 -0.59
CA ALA A 32 9.10 -14.11 -1.99
C ALA A 32 7.71 -14.59 -2.39
N ALA A 33 7.30 -14.30 -3.62
CA ALA A 33 6.04 -14.74 -4.18
C ALA A 33 6.23 -15.27 -5.61
N ILE A 34 5.43 -16.27 -5.97
CA ILE A 34 5.26 -16.73 -7.35
C ILE A 34 3.80 -16.55 -7.68
N ASN A 35 3.51 -15.79 -8.70
CA ASN A 35 2.15 -15.51 -9.14
C ASN A 35 1.92 -16.11 -10.52
N TRP A 36 0.73 -16.60 -10.73
CA TRP A 36 0.18 -16.94 -12.04
C TRP A 36 -1.11 -16.18 -12.23
N GLU A 37 -1.27 -15.60 -13.38
CA GLU A 37 -2.44 -14.81 -13.72
C GLU A 37 -2.93 -15.11 -15.13
N ASN A 38 -4.22 -14.90 -15.32
CA ASN A 38 -4.88 -15.02 -16.61
C ASN A 38 -6.02 -14.02 -16.69
N TYR A 39 -5.96 -13.21 -17.73
CA TYR A 39 -7.04 -12.30 -18.10
C TYR A 39 -7.88 -12.93 -19.20
N SER A 40 -9.19 -12.78 -19.10
CA SER A 40 -10.17 -13.17 -20.12
C SER A 40 -11.31 -12.15 -20.15
N GLY A 41 -12.20 -12.28 -21.11
CA GLY A 41 -13.33 -11.39 -21.34
C GLY A 41 -13.57 -11.24 -22.82
N LYS A 42 -14.63 -10.54 -23.20
CA LYS A 42 -15.12 -10.56 -24.58
C LYS A 42 -14.15 -10.04 -25.62
N GLU A 43 -13.14 -9.25 -25.26
CA GLU A 43 -12.22 -8.64 -26.22
C GLU A 43 -10.76 -8.57 -25.78
N GLN A 44 -10.40 -9.16 -24.65
CA GLN A 44 -8.99 -9.30 -24.33
C GLN A 44 -8.45 -10.60 -24.87
N SER A 45 -7.37 -10.51 -25.67
CA SER A 45 -6.53 -11.67 -25.91
C SER A 45 -6.11 -12.22 -24.55
N SER A 46 -6.49 -13.47 -24.22
CA SER A 46 -6.15 -14.11 -22.95
C SER A 46 -4.64 -14.03 -22.73
N THR A 47 -4.22 -13.15 -21.85
CA THR A 47 -2.82 -13.05 -21.44
C THR A 47 -2.63 -13.91 -20.22
N LYS A 48 -1.73 -14.88 -20.32
CA LYS A 48 -1.31 -15.73 -19.19
C LYS A 48 0.11 -15.39 -18.88
N SER A 49 0.38 -15.07 -17.64
CA SER A 49 1.74 -14.77 -17.22
C SER A 49 2.11 -15.42 -15.89
N PHE A 50 3.40 -15.58 -15.68
CA PHE A 50 3.99 -15.83 -14.38
C PHE A 50 4.81 -14.60 -14.00
N SER A 51 4.70 -14.19 -12.76
CA SER A 51 5.56 -13.18 -12.16
C SER A 51 6.15 -13.70 -10.85
N MET A 52 7.25 -13.12 -10.42
CA MET A 52 7.89 -13.40 -9.16
C MET A 52 8.21 -12.06 -8.50
N GLY A 53 7.84 -11.92 -7.24
CA GLY A 53 8.27 -10.81 -6.40
C GLY A 53 9.17 -11.33 -5.29
N ASN A 54 10.18 -10.56 -4.91
CA ASN A 54 11.00 -10.85 -3.74
C ASN A 54 11.58 -9.56 -3.16
N GLN A 55 11.68 -9.51 -1.84
CA GLN A 55 12.29 -8.39 -1.15
C GLN A 55 13.05 -8.84 0.08
N ILE A 56 14.08 -8.08 0.45
CA ILE A 56 14.82 -8.25 1.70
C ILE A 56 14.91 -6.89 2.39
N THR A 57 14.47 -6.84 3.64
CA THR A 57 14.55 -5.66 4.48
C THR A 57 15.57 -5.86 5.60
N PHE A 58 16.43 -4.89 5.76
CA PHE A 58 17.38 -4.77 6.86
C PHE A 58 16.91 -3.65 7.78
N SER A 59 16.84 -3.92 9.07
CA SER A 59 16.48 -2.91 10.06
C SER A 59 17.37 -3.00 11.29
N GLY A 60 17.62 -1.87 11.89
CA GLY A 60 18.37 -1.78 13.14
C GLY A 60 17.86 -0.61 13.97
N SER A 61 17.93 -0.74 15.29
CA SER A 61 17.53 0.33 16.19
C SER A 61 18.48 0.43 17.39
N GLY A 62 18.52 1.58 18.03
CA GLY A 62 19.27 1.81 19.25
C GLY A 62 18.59 2.87 20.11
N GLU A 63 18.81 2.80 21.41
CA GLU A 63 18.34 3.76 22.38
C GLU A 63 19.40 4.86 22.60
N LEU A 64 18.98 6.10 22.64
CA LEU A 64 19.78 7.25 22.96
C LEU A 64 19.80 7.51 24.47
N ASP A 65 20.82 8.22 24.98
CA ASP A 65 20.94 8.58 26.41
C ASP A 65 19.75 9.31 27.01
N ASN A 66 18.92 9.94 26.17
CA ASN A 66 17.70 10.64 26.58
C ASN A 66 16.45 9.76 26.56
N GLY A 67 16.59 8.46 26.36
CA GLY A 67 15.48 7.49 26.31
C GLY A 67 14.70 7.48 24.97
N MET A 68 15.16 8.17 23.95
CA MET A 68 14.58 8.08 22.60
C MET A 68 15.17 6.88 21.87
N THR A 69 14.36 6.22 21.06
CA THR A 69 14.81 5.17 20.15
C THR A 69 15.01 5.74 18.76
N VAL A 70 16.13 5.43 18.15
CA VAL A 70 16.40 5.71 16.72
C VAL A 70 16.48 4.40 15.97
N GLY A 71 15.74 4.30 14.87
CA GLY A 71 15.74 3.16 13.97
C GLY A 71 16.15 3.57 12.55
N VAL A 72 16.71 2.62 11.82
CA VAL A 72 16.94 2.72 10.37
C VAL A 72 16.43 1.47 9.70
N SER A 73 15.85 1.64 8.52
CA SER A 73 15.39 0.53 7.68
C SER A 73 15.74 0.81 6.23
N PHE A 74 16.09 -0.24 5.51
CA PHE A 74 16.22 -0.19 4.06
C PHE A 74 15.83 -1.52 3.44
N THR A 75 15.14 -1.46 2.31
CA THR A 75 14.62 -2.59 1.56
C THR A 75 15.31 -2.68 0.21
N ILE A 76 15.70 -3.89 -0.16
CA ILE A 76 16.15 -4.25 -1.49
C ILE A 76 15.05 -5.10 -2.09
N ASP A 77 14.51 -4.68 -3.20
CA ASP A 77 13.49 -5.40 -3.96
C ASP A 77 14.02 -5.78 -5.34
N GLU A 78 13.38 -6.77 -5.97
CA GLU A 78 13.65 -7.11 -7.35
C GLU A 78 12.98 -6.08 -8.27
N PHE A 79 13.75 -5.51 -9.19
CA PHE A 79 13.18 -4.70 -10.25
C PHE A 79 12.18 -5.53 -11.05
N ASP A 80 10.94 -5.14 -11.00
CA ASP A 80 9.88 -5.72 -11.82
C ASP A 80 10.27 -5.63 -13.30
N GLY A 81 10.60 -6.78 -13.88
CA GLY A 81 11.41 -7.03 -15.07
C GLY A 81 11.00 -6.41 -16.40
N ALA A 82 10.32 -5.30 -16.42
CA ALA A 82 10.03 -4.56 -17.64
C ALA A 82 11.16 -3.57 -17.97
N ASN A 83 12.15 -4.02 -18.73
CA ASN A 83 13.22 -3.22 -19.32
C ASN A 83 14.45 -2.91 -18.46
N VAL A 84 15.29 -3.91 -18.22
CA VAL A 84 16.70 -3.70 -17.83
C VAL A 84 17.49 -2.72 -18.73
N ALA A 85 16.98 -2.37 -19.90
CA ALA A 85 17.59 -1.37 -20.78
C ALA A 85 17.38 0.09 -20.30
N SER A 86 16.39 0.34 -19.43
CA SER A 86 16.11 1.68 -18.87
C SER A 86 16.80 1.95 -17.53
N VAL A 87 17.33 0.93 -16.89
CA VAL A 87 17.93 1.03 -15.53
C VAL A 87 19.31 1.69 -15.54
N ALA A 88 19.85 2.03 -16.69
CA ALA A 88 21.19 2.62 -16.80
C ALA A 88 21.34 3.99 -16.11
N ASN A 89 20.26 4.58 -15.56
CA ASN A 89 20.32 5.92 -14.94
C ASN A 89 19.47 6.15 -13.68
N SER A 90 18.75 5.17 -13.14
CA SER A 90 18.10 5.33 -11.84
C SER A 90 18.98 4.73 -10.75
N GLY A 91 19.77 5.56 -10.10
CA GLY A 91 20.87 5.17 -9.22
C GLY A 91 20.48 4.75 -7.81
N SER A 92 19.26 4.32 -7.54
CA SER A 92 18.90 3.78 -6.23
C SER A 92 19.03 2.25 -6.23
N VAL A 93 19.79 1.73 -5.26
CA VAL A 93 19.91 0.30 -4.98
C VAL A 93 18.81 -0.13 -4.00
N PHE A 94 18.16 0.84 -3.34
CA PHE A 94 17.14 0.62 -2.34
C PHE A 94 15.77 0.98 -2.93
N ASP A 95 14.82 0.09 -2.76
CA ASP A 95 13.41 0.35 -3.04
C ASP A 95 12.80 1.25 -1.97
N ALA A 96 13.19 1.06 -0.72
CA ALA A 96 12.78 1.91 0.39
C ALA A 96 13.89 2.12 1.41
N HIS A 97 13.93 3.32 2.01
CA HIS A 97 14.79 3.58 3.16
C HIS A 97 14.22 4.68 4.06
N SER A 98 14.39 4.49 5.37
CA SER A 98 13.84 5.42 6.35
C SER A 98 14.68 5.53 7.62
N VAL A 99 14.50 6.65 8.33
CA VAL A 99 14.97 6.86 9.69
C VAL A 99 13.78 7.13 10.59
N THR A 100 13.71 6.40 11.70
CA THR A 100 12.65 6.56 12.71
C THR A 100 13.23 7.12 13.99
N VAL A 101 12.55 8.08 14.60
CA VAL A 101 12.82 8.57 15.96
C VAL A 101 11.53 8.46 16.77
N SER A 102 11.59 7.77 17.90
CA SER A 102 10.39 7.52 18.72
C SER A 102 10.66 7.64 20.22
N SER A 103 9.62 7.99 20.96
CA SER A 103 9.53 7.85 22.41
C SER A 103 8.07 7.76 22.85
N ASP A 104 7.83 7.14 24.00
CA ASP A 104 6.47 7.03 24.57
C ASP A 104 5.79 8.37 24.79
N ALA A 105 6.58 9.39 25.13
CA ALA A 105 6.05 10.73 25.45
C ALA A 105 5.81 11.62 24.23
N LEU A 106 6.60 11.42 23.15
CA LEU A 106 6.59 12.29 21.98
C LEU A 106 6.00 11.61 20.73
N GLY A 107 5.71 10.30 20.79
CA GLY A 107 5.26 9.55 19.62
C GLY A 107 6.39 9.17 18.70
N THR A 108 6.07 8.96 17.42
CA THR A 108 7.01 8.44 16.40
C THR A 108 7.06 9.37 15.20
N LEU A 109 8.26 9.79 14.84
CA LEU A 109 8.56 10.50 13.60
C LEU A 109 9.36 9.58 12.69
N VAL A 110 8.89 9.38 11.47
CA VAL A 110 9.62 8.67 10.40
C VAL A 110 9.95 9.67 9.30
N PHE A 111 11.19 9.68 8.91
CA PHE A 111 11.65 10.35 7.70
C PHE A 111 11.90 9.28 6.64
N HIS A 112 11.19 9.37 5.52
CA HIS A 112 11.35 8.50 4.37
C HIS A 112 12.22 9.18 3.32
N GLY A 113 13.33 8.55 2.97
CA GLY A 113 14.13 8.99 1.83
C GLY A 113 13.53 8.46 0.51
N GLU A 114 12.96 7.25 0.55
CA GLU A 114 12.25 6.57 -0.52
C GLU A 114 11.28 5.54 0.08
N GLY A 115 10.24 5.16 -0.65
CA GLY A 115 9.24 4.19 -0.19
C GLY A 115 8.39 4.69 0.98
N GLY A 116 8.19 6.00 1.07
CA GLY A 116 7.29 6.64 2.03
C GLY A 116 5.84 6.58 1.56
N ASP A 117 4.95 6.90 2.48
CA ASP A 117 3.52 6.96 2.22
C ASP A 117 2.87 8.06 3.06
N SER A 118 1.72 8.54 2.61
CA SER A 118 0.97 9.54 3.35
C SER A 118 0.34 8.97 4.62
N ALA A 119 0.06 9.82 5.60
CA ALA A 119 -0.69 9.41 6.80
C ALA A 119 -2.07 8.84 6.46
N GLN A 120 -2.68 9.28 5.36
CA GLN A 120 -3.94 8.76 4.87
C GLN A 120 -3.89 7.26 4.53
N ASN A 121 -2.69 6.71 4.27
CA ASN A 121 -2.50 5.27 4.07
C ASN A 121 -2.86 4.42 5.30
N ALA A 122 -3.06 5.00 6.48
CA ALA A 122 -3.63 4.31 7.63
C ALA A 122 -5.07 3.79 7.38
N VAL A 123 -5.77 4.33 6.40
CA VAL A 123 -7.03 3.78 5.87
C VAL A 123 -6.75 2.57 4.98
N GLY A 124 -5.63 2.59 4.25
CA GLY A 124 -5.21 1.54 3.32
C GLY A 124 -6.07 1.51 2.06
N ASP A 125 -6.04 0.38 1.38
CA ASP A 125 -6.86 0.11 0.21
C ASP A 125 -8.35 0.13 0.55
N THR A 126 -9.20 0.10 -0.47
CA THR A 126 -10.65 -0.10 -0.30
C THR A 126 -10.93 -1.34 0.56
N ALA A 127 -12.13 -1.49 1.08
CA ALA A 127 -12.50 -2.71 1.82
C ALA A 127 -12.36 -3.97 0.95
N ALA A 128 -12.59 -3.84 -0.34
CA ALA A 128 -12.43 -4.90 -1.34
C ALA A 128 -10.96 -5.21 -1.67
N GLY A 129 -10.05 -4.28 -1.45
CA GLY A 129 -8.62 -4.38 -1.72
C GLY A 129 -8.28 -3.98 -3.15
N ASN A 130 -8.75 -2.80 -3.58
CA ASN A 130 -8.47 -2.16 -4.87
C ASN A 130 -8.61 -3.14 -6.05
N ILE A 131 -9.82 -3.71 -6.24
CA ILE A 131 -10.04 -4.69 -7.30
C ILE A 131 -9.74 -4.09 -8.67
N TRP A 132 -10.06 -2.82 -8.85
CA TRP A 132 -9.87 -2.04 -10.07
C TRP A 132 -8.42 -2.07 -10.58
N ASP A 133 -7.44 -2.15 -9.69
CA ASP A 133 -6.00 -2.09 -10.01
C ASP A 133 -5.55 -3.28 -10.91
N ASN A 134 -6.24 -4.41 -10.84
CA ASN A 134 -5.94 -5.57 -11.69
C ASN A 134 -6.43 -5.42 -13.14
N PHE A 135 -7.18 -4.38 -13.47
CA PHE A 135 -7.81 -4.24 -14.77
C PHE A 135 -7.29 -3.07 -15.61
N ASP A 136 -6.17 -2.46 -15.19
CA ASP A 136 -5.57 -1.28 -15.84
C ASP A 136 -6.62 -0.19 -16.15
N SER A 137 -7.60 -0.04 -15.26
CA SER A 137 -8.57 1.03 -15.40
C SER A 137 -7.89 2.38 -15.28
N ALA A 138 -8.51 3.41 -15.84
CA ALA A 138 -8.03 4.79 -15.74
C ALA A 138 -7.69 5.12 -14.28
N ALA A 139 -6.54 5.73 -14.06
CA ALA A 139 -5.94 5.95 -12.76
C ALA A 139 -6.96 6.44 -11.73
N THR A 140 -7.29 5.59 -10.78
CA THR A 140 -8.17 5.94 -9.67
C THR A 140 -7.29 6.42 -8.51
N VAL A 141 -7.53 7.64 -8.06
CA VAL A 141 -6.81 8.21 -6.92
C VAL A 141 -7.68 8.07 -5.68
N LEU A 142 -7.33 7.15 -4.80
CA LEU A 142 -8.10 6.87 -3.58
C LEU A 142 -7.49 7.49 -2.31
N LYS A 143 -6.24 7.90 -2.38
CA LYS A 143 -5.50 8.48 -1.25
C LYS A 143 -4.38 9.36 -1.76
N GLU A 144 -3.92 10.28 -0.93
CA GLU A 144 -2.72 11.04 -1.23
C GLU A 144 -1.50 10.12 -1.32
N SER A 145 -0.87 10.09 -2.50
CA SER A 145 0.27 9.21 -2.80
C SER A 145 1.56 9.97 -3.14
N GLY A 146 1.53 11.30 -3.14
CA GLY A 146 2.69 12.14 -3.49
C GLY A 146 3.87 12.09 -2.52
N MET A 147 3.76 11.32 -1.43
CA MET A 147 4.71 11.30 -0.32
C MET A 147 5.70 10.15 -0.35
N SER A 148 5.99 9.59 -1.51
CA SER A 148 6.88 8.42 -1.65
C SER A 148 8.35 8.73 -1.36
N THR A 149 8.81 9.97 -1.56
CA THR A 149 10.20 10.36 -1.38
C THR A 149 10.35 11.65 -0.56
N ASN A 150 11.39 11.69 0.29
CA ASN A 150 11.71 12.85 1.12
C ASN A 150 10.54 13.37 1.94
N SER A 151 9.75 12.48 2.50
CA SER A 151 8.56 12.78 3.28
C SER A 151 8.77 12.52 4.78
N MET A 152 7.92 13.14 5.58
CA MET A 152 7.86 12.97 7.03
C MET A 152 6.49 12.41 7.41
N HIS A 153 6.48 11.40 8.27
CA HIS A 153 5.26 10.83 8.84
C HIS A 153 5.38 10.87 10.36
N TYR A 154 4.43 11.51 11.02
CA TYR A 154 4.38 11.62 12.46
C TYR A 154 3.14 10.96 13.03
N THR A 155 3.34 10.01 13.95
CA THR A 155 2.29 9.38 14.73
C THR A 155 2.34 9.92 16.17
N LEU A 156 1.25 10.50 16.64
CA LEU A 156 1.15 11.05 17.98
C LEU A 156 1.28 9.93 19.03
N PRO A 157 1.76 10.25 20.24
CA PRO A 157 1.70 9.30 21.35
C PRO A 157 0.24 8.95 21.66
N SER A 158 0.00 7.77 22.18
CA SER A 158 -1.35 7.34 22.58
C SER A 158 -1.88 8.22 23.72
N ILE A 159 -2.81 9.10 23.40
CA ILE A 159 -3.48 10.01 24.36
C ILE A 159 -4.80 9.42 24.83
N ILE A 160 -5.45 8.66 23.97
CA ILE A 160 -6.76 8.03 24.21
C ILE A 160 -6.62 6.56 23.79
N ASP A 161 -7.04 5.65 24.67
CA ASP A 161 -7.01 4.22 24.37
C ASP A 161 -7.80 3.89 23.11
N GLY A 162 -7.17 3.12 22.23
CA GLY A 162 -7.76 2.72 20.97
C GLY A 162 -7.80 3.79 19.89
N VAL A 163 -7.24 5.00 20.12
CA VAL A 163 -7.15 6.06 19.11
C VAL A 163 -5.71 6.29 18.70
N THR A 164 -5.44 6.18 17.40
CA THR A 164 -4.17 6.58 16.79
C THR A 164 -4.41 7.77 15.88
N LEU A 165 -3.58 8.80 16.00
CA LEU A 165 -3.58 9.98 15.14
C LEU A 165 -2.24 10.08 14.44
N SER A 166 -2.26 10.34 13.14
CA SER A 166 -1.05 10.57 12.36
C SER A 166 -1.20 11.73 11.38
N ALA A 167 -0.08 12.30 11.00
CA ALA A 167 0.01 13.35 10.01
C ALA A 167 1.29 13.14 9.18
N SER A 168 1.26 13.53 7.92
CA SER A 168 2.40 13.48 7.02
C SER A 168 2.57 14.76 6.22
N TYR A 169 3.79 14.98 5.77
CA TYR A 169 4.20 16.15 5.03
C TYR A 169 5.30 15.78 4.04
N SER A 170 5.14 16.19 2.79
CA SER A 170 6.17 16.11 1.76
C SER A 170 6.38 17.47 1.12
N PRO A 171 7.59 18.05 1.21
CA PRO A 171 7.91 19.28 0.51
C PRO A 171 8.04 18.99 -0.98
N ASN A 172 7.23 19.65 -1.78
CA ASN A 172 7.22 19.45 -3.22
C ASN A 172 8.44 20.15 -3.87
N LYS A 173 9.28 19.40 -4.58
CA LYS A 173 10.48 19.95 -5.23
C LYS A 173 10.09 20.72 -6.51
N GLY A 174 10.12 22.04 -6.44
CA GLY A 174 9.89 22.91 -7.60
C GLY A 174 8.45 23.33 -7.80
N GLN A 175 7.61 23.07 -6.82
CA GLN A 175 6.24 23.52 -6.72
C GLN A 175 6.10 24.51 -5.55
N ASP A 176 5.10 25.33 -5.56
CA ASP A 176 4.96 26.39 -4.57
C ASP A 176 4.40 25.91 -3.23
N GLU A 177 3.83 24.70 -3.17
CA GLU A 177 3.17 24.15 -1.99
C GLU A 177 3.58 22.69 -1.71
N ALA A 178 3.10 22.13 -0.62
CA ALA A 178 3.52 20.83 -0.12
C ALA A 178 2.34 19.86 0.02
N ASP A 179 2.58 18.58 -0.19
CA ASP A 179 1.57 17.56 0.08
C ASP A 179 1.42 17.35 1.60
N THR A 180 0.19 17.25 2.06
CA THR A 180 -0.15 17.02 3.47
C THR A 180 -1.22 15.96 3.60
N ALA A 181 -1.15 15.15 4.66
CA ALA A 181 -2.24 14.25 5.00
C ALA A 181 -2.35 14.03 6.51
N MET A 182 -3.53 13.59 6.94
CA MET A 182 -3.80 13.20 8.31
C MET A 182 -4.70 11.97 8.35
N ALA A 183 -4.57 11.18 9.42
CA ALA A 183 -5.45 10.06 9.65
C ALA A 183 -5.78 9.86 11.14
N LEU A 184 -6.93 9.23 11.35
CA LEU A 184 -7.39 8.72 12.64
C LEU A 184 -7.76 7.24 12.48
N VAL A 185 -7.23 6.40 13.36
CA VAL A 185 -7.64 5.01 13.49
C VAL A 185 -8.18 4.76 14.88
N TYR A 186 -9.37 4.16 14.97
CA TYR A 186 -10.01 3.77 16.21
C TYR A 186 -10.18 2.27 16.30
N THR A 187 -9.66 1.68 17.39
CA THR A 187 -9.74 0.24 17.69
C THR A 187 -10.19 -0.02 19.14
N GLY A 188 -10.84 0.96 19.80
CA GLY A 188 -11.22 0.88 21.22
C GLY A 188 -12.39 -0.08 21.51
N VAL A 189 -13.04 -0.66 20.50
CA VAL A 189 -14.08 -1.69 20.65
C VAL A 189 -13.57 -2.99 20.02
N GLU A 190 -13.70 -4.09 20.78
CA GLU A 190 -13.26 -5.41 20.31
C GLU A 190 -13.88 -5.78 18.95
N GLY A 191 -13.05 -6.16 18.00
CA GLY A 191 -13.43 -6.51 16.65
C GLY A 191 -13.73 -5.33 15.73
N LEU A 192 -13.87 -4.10 16.23
CA LEU A 192 -14.15 -2.91 15.43
C LEU A 192 -12.86 -2.14 15.10
N THR A 193 -12.69 -1.82 13.84
CA THR A 193 -11.71 -0.83 13.38
C THR A 193 -12.42 0.22 12.54
N VAL A 194 -12.18 1.49 12.85
CA VAL A 194 -12.62 2.64 12.05
C VAL A 194 -11.39 3.43 11.67
N SER A 195 -11.18 3.66 10.39
CA SER A 195 -10.09 4.48 9.86
C SER A 195 -10.68 5.63 9.06
N LEU A 196 -10.18 6.82 9.31
CA LEU A 196 -10.54 8.05 8.58
C LEU A 196 -9.25 8.73 8.14
N GLY A 197 -9.24 9.22 6.92
CA GLY A 197 -8.08 9.90 6.35
C GLY A 197 -8.49 11.08 5.48
N LYS A 198 -7.66 12.11 5.46
CA LYS A 198 -7.74 13.22 4.53
C LYS A 198 -6.35 13.58 4.05
N GLY A 199 -6.21 13.78 2.75
CA GLY A 199 -4.98 14.23 2.11
C GLY A 199 -5.23 15.39 1.17
N SER A 200 -4.21 16.22 0.95
CA SER A 200 -4.20 17.28 -0.04
C SER A 200 -2.88 17.22 -0.78
N SER A 201 -2.94 17.19 -2.10
CA SER A 201 -1.77 17.32 -2.96
C SER A 201 -1.76 18.70 -3.59
N ASP A 202 -0.58 19.32 -3.60
CA ASP A 202 -0.39 20.64 -4.15
C ASP A 202 0.69 20.59 -5.24
N GLY A 203 0.28 20.69 -6.47
CA GLY A 203 1.16 20.57 -7.62
C GLY A 203 0.88 21.62 -8.68
N ASP A 204 1.88 21.98 -9.49
CA ASP A 204 1.74 22.95 -10.56
C ASP A 204 0.92 22.37 -11.75
N ALA A 205 -0.18 23.01 -12.05
CA ALA A 205 -1.09 22.70 -13.17
C ALA A 205 -0.46 22.86 -14.57
N ALA A 206 0.86 22.85 -14.71
CA ALA A 206 1.53 23.02 -15.98
C ALA A 206 1.43 21.78 -16.88
N GLY A 207 0.26 21.53 -17.40
CA GLY A 207 0.13 21.10 -18.78
C GLY A 207 0.06 19.63 -19.12
N THR A 208 -0.23 18.69 -18.22
CA THR A 208 -0.63 17.34 -18.61
C THR A 208 -1.86 16.91 -17.82
N ALA A 209 -2.94 16.61 -18.54
CA ALA A 209 -4.15 16.03 -17.98
C ALA A 209 -3.84 14.62 -17.42
N SER A 210 -3.36 14.58 -16.18
CA SER A 210 -3.30 13.39 -15.36
C SER A 210 -4.38 13.52 -14.30
N LEU A 211 -4.97 12.42 -13.87
CA LEU A 211 -5.94 12.41 -12.76
C LEU A 211 -5.33 12.89 -11.44
N SER A 212 -4.01 12.85 -11.31
CA SER A 212 -3.26 13.56 -10.26
C SER A 212 -3.16 15.04 -10.62
N ASP A 213 -4.27 15.75 -10.61
CA ASP A 213 -4.25 17.19 -10.79
C ASP A 213 -3.64 17.88 -9.56
N ALA A 214 -2.86 18.89 -9.85
CA ALA A 214 -2.42 19.87 -8.88
C ALA A 214 -3.60 20.35 -8.03
N ASN A 215 -3.42 20.39 -6.71
CA ASN A 215 -4.42 20.85 -5.74
C ASN A 215 -5.65 19.92 -5.63
N ALA A 216 -5.45 18.62 -5.58
CA ALA A 216 -6.52 17.68 -5.32
C ALA A 216 -6.65 17.39 -3.81
N ASP A 217 -7.87 17.27 -3.35
CA ASP A 217 -8.20 16.78 -1.99
C ASP A 217 -8.70 15.33 -2.08
N THR A 218 -8.27 14.51 -1.14
CA THR A 218 -8.76 13.14 -0.98
C THR A 218 -9.31 12.91 0.42
N THR A 219 -10.43 12.24 0.52
CA THR A 219 -11.03 11.81 1.79
C THR A 219 -11.27 10.31 1.76
N SER A 220 -10.90 9.61 2.82
CA SER A 220 -11.02 8.16 2.89
C SER A 220 -11.62 7.73 4.21
N MET A 221 -12.50 6.76 4.16
CA MET A 221 -13.08 6.10 5.33
C MET A 221 -13.10 4.60 5.13
N LYS A 222 -12.74 3.85 6.17
CA LYS A 222 -12.93 2.40 6.21
C LYS A 222 -13.39 1.96 7.59
N VAL A 223 -14.38 1.07 7.61
CA VAL A 223 -14.90 0.44 8.82
C VAL A 223 -14.85 -1.06 8.62
N SER A 224 -14.31 -1.78 9.59
CA SER A 224 -14.37 -3.24 9.63
C SER A 224 -14.82 -3.73 10.99
N TYR A 225 -15.58 -4.83 11.00
CA TYR A 225 -16.04 -5.48 12.21
C TYR A 225 -15.90 -6.99 12.11
N ALA A 226 -15.13 -7.55 13.05
CA ALA A 226 -14.93 -8.99 13.18
C ALA A 226 -15.80 -9.54 14.32
N TYR A 227 -16.62 -10.54 14.00
CA TYR A 227 -17.44 -11.26 14.98
C TYR A 227 -17.31 -12.77 14.75
N GLY A 228 -16.62 -13.43 15.68
CA GLY A 228 -16.29 -14.84 15.55
C GLY A 228 -15.50 -15.12 14.25
N PRO A 229 -15.95 -16.05 13.39
CA PRO A 229 -15.25 -16.35 12.14
C PRO A 229 -15.60 -15.40 10.99
N VAL A 230 -16.48 -14.43 11.18
CA VAL A 230 -16.97 -13.52 10.14
C VAL A 230 -16.34 -12.13 10.32
N THR A 231 -15.87 -11.54 9.24
CA THR A 231 -15.47 -10.12 9.20
C THR A 231 -16.23 -9.44 8.06
N VAL A 232 -16.83 -8.30 8.36
CA VAL A 232 -17.42 -7.40 7.36
C VAL A 232 -16.62 -6.11 7.31
N ALA A 233 -16.45 -5.54 6.12
CA ALA A 233 -15.81 -4.25 5.96
C ALA A 233 -16.54 -3.44 4.88
N TYR A 234 -16.50 -2.12 5.06
CA TYR A 234 -16.98 -1.13 4.11
C TYR A 234 -15.95 0.00 4.01
N SER A 235 -15.77 0.55 2.83
CA SER A 235 -14.98 1.75 2.65
C SER A 235 -15.61 2.69 1.63
N ASP A 236 -15.24 3.95 1.77
CA ASP A 236 -15.65 5.05 0.92
C ASP A 236 -14.42 5.97 0.77
N HIS A 237 -14.06 6.26 -0.48
CA HIS A 237 -12.92 7.10 -0.84
C HIS A 237 -13.39 8.10 -1.86
N GLU A 238 -13.14 9.37 -1.60
CA GLU A 238 -13.50 10.50 -2.43
C GLU A 238 -12.24 11.23 -2.88
N HIS A 239 -12.17 11.54 -4.17
CA HIS A 239 -11.13 12.34 -4.77
C HIS A 239 -11.76 13.55 -5.44
N ASP A 240 -11.49 14.73 -4.88
CA ASP A 240 -11.87 16.02 -5.43
C ASP A 240 -10.70 16.62 -6.20
N ALA A 241 -10.78 16.60 -7.53
CA ALA A 241 -9.79 17.25 -8.38
C ALA A 241 -9.90 18.77 -8.28
N SER A 242 -8.82 19.48 -8.56
CA SER A 242 -8.77 20.95 -8.50
C SER A 242 -9.62 21.68 -9.55
N LYS A 243 -10.30 20.95 -10.44
CA LYS A 243 -11.11 21.53 -11.51
C LYS A 243 -12.48 21.94 -10.98
N ALA A 244 -12.80 23.21 -11.16
CA ALA A 244 -14.07 23.80 -10.70
C ALA A 244 -15.34 23.16 -11.32
N ASP A 245 -15.20 22.37 -12.37
CA ASP A 245 -16.31 21.66 -13.04
C ASP A 245 -16.46 20.19 -12.58
N GLY A 246 -15.60 19.71 -11.64
CA GLY A 246 -15.64 18.35 -11.11
C GLY A 246 -15.26 17.27 -12.14
N THR A 247 -14.58 17.62 -13.24
CA THR A 247 -14.37 16.72 -14.39
C THR A 247 -13.53 15.49 -14.07
N ASN A 248 -12.74 15.51 -13.01
CA ASN A 248 -11.88 14.40 -12.60
C ASN A 248 -12.19 13.90 -11.17
N ASP A 249 -13.31 14.35 -10.60
CA ASP A 249 -13.74 13.84 -9.31
C ASP A 249 -14.13 12.37 -9.43
N GLN A 250 -13.76 11.58 -8.43
CA GLN A 250 -14.06 10.15 -8.35
C GLN A 250 -14.47 9.76 -6.94
N ASP A 251 -15.45 8.87 -6.85
CA ASP A 251 -15.87 8.24 -5.60
C ASP A 251 -15.74 6.72 -5.75
N ALA A 252 -15.07 6.07 -4.81
CA ALA A 252 -14.93 4.63 -4.78
C ALA A 252 -15.54 4.06 -3.50
N THR A 253 -16.59 3.28 -3.64
CA THR A 253 -17.23 2.56 -2.54
C THR A 253 -16.94 1.07 -2.62
N SER A 254 -16.80 0.41 -1.50
CA SER A 254 -16.60 -1.03 -1.49
C SER A 254 -17.13 -1.73 -0.25
N PHE A 255 -17.42 -3.01 -0.41
CA PHE A 255 -17.85 -3.92 0.64
C PHE A 255 -17.06 -5.22 0.58
N LYS A 256 -16.77 -5.82 1.73
CA LYS A 256 -16.15 -7.14 1.84
C LYS A 256 -16.76 -7.97 2.96
N LEU A 257 -17.00 -9.22 2.66
CA LEU A 257 -17.35 -10.27 3.60
C LEU A 257 -16.25 -11.32 3.62
N SER A 258 -15.69 -11.61 4.79
CA SER A 258 -14.69 -12.67 4.96
C SER A 258 -15.17 -13.70 5.97
N TYR A 259 -14.83 -14.97 5.73
CA TYR A 259 -15.15 -16.09 6.60
C TYR A 259 -13.92 -16.96 6.85
N THR A 260 -13.56 -17.13 8.12
CA THR A 260 -12.49 -18.02 8.57
C THR A 260 -13.06 -19.43 8.73
N VAL A 261 -12.78 -20.31 7.76
CA VAL A 261 -13.27 -21.69 7.74
C VAL A 261 -12.53 -22.53 8.80
N SER A 262 -11.23 -22.28 8.94
CA SER A 262 -10.33 -22.89 9.94
C SER A 262 -9.15 -21.98 10.18
N ASP A 263 -8.29 -22.32 11.12
CA ASP A 263 -7.04 -21.55 11.42
C ASP A 263 -6.14 -21.37 10.19
N ALA A 264 -6.27 -22.24 9.19
CA ALA A 264 -5.46 -22.21 7.98
C ALA A 264 -6.20 -21.70 6.74
N LEU A 265 -7.55 -21.79 6.68
CA LEU A 265 -8.32 -21.53 5.47
C LEU A 265 -9.31 -20.40 5.67
N SER A 266 -9.28 -19.41 4.79
CA SER A 266 -10.24 -18.33 4.72
C SER A 266 -10.84 -18.19 3.33
N LEU A 267 -12.07 -17.68 3.28
CA LEU A 267 -12.80 -17.32 2.07
C LEU A 267 -13.25 -15.86 2.18
N SER A 268 -13.29 -15.14 1.08
CA SER A 268 -13.90 -13.81 1.05
C SER A 268 -14.60 -13.53 -0.26
N TYR A 269 -15.59 -12.66 -0.18
CA TYR A 269 -16.27 -12.02 -1.30
C TYR A 269 -16.20 -10.50 -1.11
N ALA A 270 -16.00 -9.77 -2.18
CA ALA A 270 -15.95 -8.33 -2.16
C ALA A 270 -16.54 -7.73 -3.44
N GLU A 271 -17.08 -6.53 -3.31
CA GLU A 271 -17.58 -5.69 -4.39
C GLU A 271 -16.96 -4.30 -4.25
N GLU A 272 -16.76 -3.65 -5.38
CA GLU A 272 -16.22 -2.29 -5.47
C GLU A 272 -16.88 -1.59 -6.65
N GLU A 273 -17.26 -0.34 -6.44
CA GLU A 273 -17.87 0.53 -7.44
C GLU A 273 -17.11 1.84 -7.47
N ILE A 274 -16.83 2.35 -8.65
CA ILE A 274 -16.18 3.65 -8.86
C ILE A 274 -17.09 4.49 -9.74
N ASP A 275 -17.55 5.63 -9.20
CA ASP A 275 -18.20 6.72 -9.94
C ASP A 275 -17.13 7.73 -10.39
N SER A 276 -17.28 8.29 -11.58
CA SER A 276 -16.40 9.31 -12.12
C SER A 276 -17.18 10.39 -12.85
N LYS A 277 -16.91 11.64 -12.53
CA LYS A 277 -17.46 12.81 -13.22
C LYS A 277 -16.66 13.20 -14.47
N ALA A 278 -15.69 12.38 -14.91
CA ALA A 278 -14.97 12.59 -16.16
C ALA A 278 -15.93 12.63 -17.36
N SER A 279 -15.65 13.48 -18.32
CA SER A 279 -16.57 13.98 -19.36
C SER A 279 -17.23 12.95 -20.29
N ALA A 280 -16.89 11.69 -20.20
CA ALA A 280 -17.49 10.62 -21.00
C ALA A 280 -18.21 9.57 -20.14
N SER A 281 -18.18 9.71 -18.82
CA SER A 281 -18.72 8.73 -17.88
C SER A 281 -20.24 8.84 -17.83
N ASN A 282 -20.92 7.76 -18.16
CA ASN A 282 -22.37 7.66 -18.03
C ASN A 282 -22.80 6.45 -17.20
N VAL A 283 -21.84 5.68 -16.73
CA VAL A 283 -22.04 4.46 -15.95
C VAL A 283 -20.87 4.32 -14.99
N ASP A 284 -21.12 3.69 -13.86
CA ASP A 284 -20.11 3.40 -12.88
C ASP A 284 -19.31 2.15 -13.30
N ALA A 285 -18.06 2.09 -12.93
CA ALA A 285 -17.25 0.89 -13.09
C ALA A 285 -17.50 -0.03 -11.88
N GLU A 286 -17.90 -1.27 -12.15
CA GLU A 286 -18.26 -2.25 -11.13
C GLU A 286 -17.27 -3.40 -11.12
N TYR A 287 -16.88 -3.84 -9.91
CA TYR A 287 -15.91 -4.91 -9.72
C TYR A 287 -16.37 -5.88 -8.65
N SER A 288 -16.10 -7.15 -8.86
CA SER A 288 -16.32 -8.19 -7.85
C SER A 288 -15.12 -9.12 -7.70
N LYS A 289 -14.95 -9.72 -6.51
CA LYS A 289 -13.81 -10.58 -6.19
C LYS A 289 -14.18 -11.68 -5.22
N VAL A 290 -13.81 -12.91 -5.57
CA VAL A 290 -13.84 -14.08 -4.67
C VAL A 290 -12.42 -14.53 -4.41
N VAL A 291 -12.07 -14.78 -3.14
CA VAL A 291 -10.73 -15.25 -2.76
C VAL A 291 -10.85 -16.45 -1.83
N ALA A 292 -10.00 -17.45 -2.06
CA ALA A 292 -9.71 -18.53 -1.12
C ALA A 292 -8.21 -18.47 -0.78
N SER A 293 -7.88 -18.48 0.51
CA SER A 293 -6.50 -18.40 0.98
C SER A 293 -6.22 -19.47 2.03
N TYR A 294 -5.12 -20.19 1.84
CA TYR A 294 -4.64 -21.22 2.76
C TYR A 294 -3.22 -20.89 3.23
N THR A 295 -3.04 -20.79 4.55
CA THR A 295 -1.75 -20.49 5.18
C THR A 295 -1.28 -21.65 6.04
N SER A 296 -0.01 -22.04 5.89
CA SER A 296 0.64 -23.06 6.70
C SER A 296 2.09 -22.67 6.99
N GLY A 297 2.39 -22.35 8.23
CA GLY A 297 3.71 -21.81 8.61
C GLY A 297 3.97 -20.48 7.89
N GLY A 298 5.15 -20.33 7.30
CA GLY A 298 5.55 -19.14 6.52
C GLY A 298 5.08 -19.15 5.06
N MET A 299 4.19 -20.06 4.66
CA MET A 299 3.70 -20.20 3.28
C MET A 299 2.20 -19.87 3.21
N THR A 300 1.81 -19.10 2.22
CA THR A 300 0.39 -18.85 1.88
C THR A 300 0.15 -19.16 0.40
N VAL A 301 -0.91 -19.93 0.13
CA VAL A 301 -1.46 -20.16 -1.20
C VAL A 301 -2.78 -19.42 -1.31
N SER A 302 -2.93 -18.57 -2.30
CA SER A 302 -4.15 -17.80 -2.55
C SER A 302 -4.62 -17.98 -3.97
N ALA A 303 -5.91 -18.23 -4.14
CA ALA A 303 -6.57 -18.24 -5.44
C ALA A 303 -7.69 -17.21 -5.45
N ASN A 304 -7.79 -16.44 -6.53
CA ASN A 304 -8.84 -15.45 -6.67
C ASN A 304 -9.44 -15.46 -8.07
N TYR A 305 -10.70 -15.07 -8.13
CA TYR A 305 -11.45 -14.78 -9.33
C TYR A 305 -12.04 -13.39 -9.20
N GLN A 306 -11.95 -12.60 -10.25
CA GLN A 306 -12.46 -11.23 -10.29
C GLN A 306 -13.20 -11.00 -11.60
N GLU A 307 -14.24 -10.18 -11.52
CA GLU A 307 -14.99 -9.65 -12.65
C GLU A 307 -14.97 -8.14 -12.59
N ALA A 308 -14.93 -7.51 -13.74
CA ALA A 308 -15.02 -6.07 -13.91
C ALA A 308 -15.96 -5.76 -15.07
N ASP A 309 -16.92 -4.89 -14.82
CA ASP A 309 -17.87 -4.39 -15.80
C ASP A 309 -17.70 -2.88 -15.96
N ASN A 310 -17.93 -2.37 -17.17
CA ASN A 310 -17.87 -0.94 -17.50
C ASN A 310 -16.52 -0.28 -17.15
N ILE A 311 -15.41 -0.97 -17.27
CA ILE A 311 -14.09 -0.36 -17.07
C ILE A 311 -13.98 0.90 -17.94
N ASP A 312 -13.24 1.92 -17.48
CA ASP A 312 -13.17 3.23 -18.11
C ASP A 312 -14.54 3.92 -18.25
N PHE A 313 -15.50 3.59 -17.39
CA PHE A 313 -16.83 4.19 -17.32
C PHE A 313 -17.62 4.09 -18.64
N SER A 314 -17.46 2.99 -19.33
CA SER A 314 -18.03 2.76 -20.66
C SER A 314 -18.82 1.45 -20.71
N THR A 315 -20.00 1.48 -21.31
CA THR A 315 -20.85 0.31 -21.56
C THR A 315 -20.40 -0.54 -22.76
N SER A 316 -19.21 -0.33 -23.29
CA SER A 316 -18.69 -1.14 -24.38
C SER A 316 -18.38 -2.55 -23.88
N ASP A 317 -18.78 -3.59 -24.63
CA ASP A 317 -18.45 -4.99 -24.34
C ASP A 317 -16.92 -5.25 -24.20
N THR A 318 -16.07 -4.32 -24.72
CA THR A 318 -14.61 -4.36 -24.57
C THR A 318 -14.15 -4.05 -23.14
N GLN A 319 -15.03 -3.46 -22.35
CA GLN A 319 -14.76 -3.00 -21.00
C GLN A 319 -15.24 -4.00 -19.92
N ASP A 320 -15.71 -5.18 -20.34
CA ASP A 320 -16.04 -6.27 -19.43
C ASP A 320 -14.89 -7.27 -19.44
N LYS A 321 -14.28 -7.50 -18.29
CA LYS A 321 -13.08 -8.35 -18.15
C LYS A 321 -13.20 -9.31 -16.98
N GLU A 322 -12.46 -10.41 -17.07
CA GLU A 322 -12.30 -11.39 -15.99
C GLU A 322 -10.81 -11.59 -15.68
N TYR A 323 -10.50 -11.83 -14.42
CA TYR A 323 -9.16 -12.12 -13.95
C TYR A 323 -9.15 -13.37 -13.06
N TYR A 324 -8.19 -14.22 -13.25
CA TYR A 324 -7.89 -15.40 -12.44
C TYR A 324 -6.47 -15.30 -11.92
N GLY A 325 -6.30 -15.31 -10.61
CA GLY A 325 -5.00 -15.26 -9.96
C GLY A 325 -4.75 -16.47 -9.07
N LEU A 326 -3.52 -16.98 -9.11
CA LEU A 326 -2.98 -17.93 -8.15
C LEU A 326 -1.65 -17.42 -7.65
N SER A 327 -1.51 -17.28 -6.34
CA SER A 327 -0.30 -16.81 -5.69
C SER A 327 0.21 -17.82 -4.69
N LEU A 328 1.53 -18.00 -4.66
CA LEU A 328 2.25 -18.75 -3.64
C LEU A 328 3.28 -17.80 -3.03
N SER A 329 3.09 -17.43 -1.77
CA SER A 329 3.96 -16.50 -1.05
C SER A 329 4.66 -17.16 0.14
N PHE A 330 5.86 -16.66 0.44
CA PHE A 330 6.70 -17.09 1.55
C PHE A 330 7.19 -15.88 2.32
N ALA A 331 7.20 -15.97 3.66
CA ALA A 331 7.81 -15.00 4.57
C ALA A 331 8.89 -15.67 5.41
N PHE A 332 10.03 -15.02 5.62
CA PHE A 332 11.17 -15.53 6.39
C PHE A 332 11.95 -14.42 7.10
#